data_f268de2d32ec69ea9f5e2b2bcd229267
#
_entry.id   f268de2d32ec69ea9f5e2b2bcd229267
#
_cell.length_a   1.000
_cell.length_b   1.000
_cell.length_c   1.000
_cell.angle_alpha   90.00
_cell.angle_beta   90.00
_cell.angle_gamma   90.00
#
_symmetry.space_group_name_H-M   'P 1'
#
loop_
_entity.id
_entity.type
_entity.pdbx_description
1 polymer ?
#
loop_
_entity_poly.entity_id
_entity_poly.type
_entity_poly.pdbx_seq_one_letter_code
_entity_poly.pdbx_strand_id
1 'polypeptide(L)'
;MRVRMTTAGAASARASGEVDTPAAKLMRNRYVQDTCGVYRVLISMTPKSTSVSPPWCRGTSSSAVRVARRARVTMGGMNLPPRGDFATLTDEDVAFFREVLEGSRAGDDKTSFSSSSSKVRVDAGSLATANEDWMKKYRGRSKVLLLPSTTGEVSRVLARCNARGLAVVPQGGNTGLVGGGVPVHDEVVVNLRNMRSVTSVDGSAGVVVTEAGVVLEDLESAVNAHGLTVPLDLGAKGKCQIGGNVSTNAGGLRLVRYGSLRGTVLGLEVVLADGRVLDLLRTLRKDNTGYDLKQLFIGAEGTLGVITKIALVAPPRPIATNVAFAGAPSFRAAVAAMRLAKQSLGGALSAFEFLDRASLELVLRQLTGTKDPLPHAKSPFYVVVEVAETETGGGHAPDPETIENTKNEPEPGDLSTKKKKQTRAALAKARRRLAAFATDAKRRGLVTAFVVGANAKHASALWNLRERVSLALKRAGATYKYDLSLPTETMYDAVEALRARVRAKRKEGSDECFDYGSVSVMGYGHLGDGNLHLNVSSPGGYHAGLLSLVEPFVYEWTAAAKGSVSAEHGVGAMKRDQLSYSKPSEAIEIMRGVKAMLDPKGILNPYKVLPARKTTPDHPRARL
;
A
#
# COMPACT_ATOMS: atom_id res chain seq x y z
N MET A 1 -30.32 -23.08 -43.82
CA MET A 1 -31.68 -22.63 -43.49
C MET A 1 -31.59 -21.12 -43.27
N ARG A 2 -32.03 -20.33 -44.26
CA ARG A 2 -32.06 -18.85 -44.24
C ARG A 2 -33.34 -18.40 -43.58
N VAL A 3 -33.31 -17.41 -42.67
CA VAL A 3 -34.47 -16.59 -42.37
C VAL A 3 -34.08 -15.11 -42.38
N ARG A 4 -34.87 -14.34 -43.05
CA ARG A 4 -34.68 -12.96 -43.49
C ARG A 4 -34.97 -11.94 -42.38
N MET A 5 -34.26 -10.83 -42.46
CA MET A 5 -34.62 -9.52 -41.86
C MET A 5 -35.88 -8.95 -42.51
N THR A 6 -36.70 -8.26 -41.72
CA THR A 6 -37.64 -7.24 -42.21
C THR A 6 -37.49 -5.98 -41.38
N THR A 7 -37.27 -4.89 -42.06
CA THR A 7 -37.24 -3.50 -41.61
C THR A 7 -38.62 -2.89 -41.66
N ALA A 8 -38.99 -2.08 -40.65
CA ALA A 8 -39.93 -0.95 -40.74
C ALA A 8 -39.68 -0.13 -39.45
N GLY A 9 -39.55 1.17 -39.41
CA GLY A 9 -40.08 2.27 -40.16
C GLY A 9 -40.22 3.41 -39.15
N ALA A 10 -39.67 4.58 -39.42
CA ALA A 10 -39.57 5.73 -38.52
C ALA A 10 -40.93 6.37 -38.18
N ALA A 11 -41.04 6.92 -36.95
CA ALA A 11 -41.84 8.12 -36.69
C ALA A 11 -41.31 8.89 -35.48
N SER A 12 -41.13 10.19 -35.68
CA SER A 12 -40.69 11.19 -34.71
C SER A 12 -41.80 11.53 -33.71
N ALA A 13 -41.46 11.75 -32.45
CA ALA A 13 -42.17 12.70 -31.59
C ALA A 13 -41.25 13.20 -30.47
N ARG A 14 -41.11 14.50 -30.36
CA ARG A 14 -40.52 15.24 -29.23
C ARG A 14 -41.44 15.09 -28.03
N ALA A 15 -40.87 14.82 -26.83
CA ALA A 15 -41.40 15.29 -25.56
C ALA A 15 -40.29 15.31 -24.51
N SER A 16 -40.09 16.47 -23.95
CA SER A 16 -39.34 16.76 -22.74
C SER A 16 -39.97 16.07 -21.52
N GLY A 17 -39.21 15.39 -20.72
CA GLY A 17 -39.67 14.83 -19.46
C GLY A 17 -38.49 14.30 -18.65
N GLU A 18 -38.02 15.11 -17.67
CA GLU A 18 -37.16 14.63 -16.61
C GLU A 18 -37.86 13.52 -15.83
N VAL A 19 -37.29 12.32 -15.83
CA VAL A 19 -37.76 11.22 -15.00
C VAL A 19 -36.98 11.23 -13.71
N ASP A 20 -37.60 11.82 -12.68
CA ASP A 20 -37.16 11.72 -11.28
C ASP A 20 -37.31 10.27 -10.80
N THR A 21 -36.23 9.56 -10.58
CA THR A 21 -36.28 8.21 -10.01
C THR A 21 -36.49 8.26 -8.50
N PRO A 22 -37.24 7.30 -7.90
CA PRO A 22 -37.55 7.28 -6.46
C PRO A 22 -36.34 7.28 -5.51
N ALA A 23 -35.18 6.87 -5.97
CA ALA A 23 -33.94 6.85 -5.18
C ALA A 23 -33.36 8.24 -4.91
N ALA A 24 -33.55 9.20 -5.83
CA ALA A 24 -33.04 10.57 -5.63
C ALA A 24 -33.88 11.37 -4.62
N LYS A 25 -35.17 11.07 -4.52
CA LYS A 25 -36.07 11.69 -3.52
C LYS A 25 -35.83 11.18 -2.11
N LEU A 26 -35.45 9.91 -1.94
CA LEU A 26 -35.18 9.35 -0.60
C LEU A 26 -33.90 9.90 0.04
N MET A 27 -32.87 10.20 -0.76
CA MET A 27 -31.63 10.77 -0.22
C MET A 27 -31.75 12.25 0.15
N ARG A 28 -32.53 13.05 -0.57
CA ARG A 28 -32.73 14.46 -0.20
C ARG A 28 -33.53 14.65 1.09
N ASN A 29 -34.52 13.80 1.36
CA ASN A 29 -35.36 13.91 2.56
C ASN A 29 -34.69 13.39 3.85
N ARG A 30 -33.76 12.43 3.79
CA ARG A 30 -33.02 11.98 4.97
C ARG A 30 -31.96 12.97 5.42
N TYR A 31 -31.33 13.71 4.50
CA TYR A 31 -30.27 14.68 4.85
C TYR A 31 -30.80 15.97 5.49
N VAL A 32 -32.06 16.34 5.24
CA VAL A 32 -32.68 17.54 5.82
C VAL A 32 -33.32 17.26 7.19
N GLN A 33 -33.75 16.03 7.47
CA GLN A 33 -34.38 15.70 8.75
C GLN A 33 -33.37 15.41 9.88
N ASP A 34 -32.21 14.83 9.56
CA ASP A 34 -31.19 14.54 10.60
C ASP A 34 -30.38 15.78 11.05
N THR A 35 -30.29 16.83 10.22
CA THR A 35 -29.64 18.07 10.62
C THR A 35 -30.51 18.97 11.49
N CYS A 36 -31.83 18.84 11.48
CA CYS A 36 -32.71 19.61 12.36
C CYS A 36 -32.96 18.98 13.74
N GLY A 37 -32.76 17.67 13.88
CA GLY A 37 -32.97 16.95 15.16
C GLY A 37 -31.89 17.20 16.22
N VAL A 38 -30.66 17.45 15.81
CA VAL A 38 -29.51 17.64 16.73
C VAL A 38 -29.42 19.05 17.31
N TYR A 39 -30.08 20.05 16.69
CA TYR A 39 -30.04 21.44 17.18
C TYR A 39 -31.09 21.79 18.24
N ARG A 40 -32.03 20.89 18.61
CA ARG A 40 -33.10 21.17 19.59
C ARG A 40 -32.86 20.69 21.00
N VAL A 41 -31.78 20.00 21.30
CA VAL A 41 -31.49 19.48 22.66
C VAL A 41 -30.44 20.29 23.43
N LEU A 42 -29.85 21.35 22.82
CA LEU A 42 -28.77 22.12 23.46
C LEU A 42 -29.15 23.53 23.95
N ILE A 43 -30.43 23.87 24.06
CA ILE A 43 -30.87 25.15 24.64
C ILE A 43 -31.75 24.90 25.87
N SER A 44 -31.18 24.39 26.93
CA SER A 44 -31.66 24.62 28.31
C SER A 44 -30.73 23.98 29.32
N MET A 45 -29.55 24.55 29.51
CA MET A 45 -28.82 24.51 30.79
C MET A 45 -27.78 25.60 30.79
N THR A 46 -28.07 26.70 31.45
CA THR A 46 -27.08 27.73 31.83
C THR A 46 -26.17 27.13 32.92
N PRO A 47 -24.86 27.03 32.72
CA PRO A 47 -23.95 26.72 33.80
C PRO A 47 -23.55 28.01 34.51
N LYS A 48 -23.77 28.04 35.82
CA LYS A 48 -23.10 29.00 36.71
C LYS A 48 -21.60 28.74 36.60
N SER A 49 -20.86 29.83 36.32
CA SER A 49 -19.40 29.89 36.27
C SER A 49 -18.79 29.48 37.61
N THR A 50 -18.08 28.37 37.67
CA THR A 50 -16.98 28.16 38.59
C THR A 50 -15.79 27.69 37.77
N SER A 51 -14.82 28.59 37.56
CA SER A 51 -13.57 28.35 36.90
C SER A 51 -12.68 27.45 37.76
N VAL A 52 -12.60 26.16 37.43
CA VAL A 52 -11.56 25.28 37.95
C VAL A 52 -10.74 24.82 36.77
N SER A 53 -9.55 25.37 36.60
CA SER A 53 -8.57 24.95 35.64
C SER A 53 -8.07 23.54 35.96
N PRO A 54 -7.91 22.64 34.97
CA PRO A 54 -7.38 21.31 35.22
C PRO A 54 -5.95 21.36 35.78
N PRO A 55 -5.57 20.46 36.70
CA PRO A 55 -4.34 20.57 37.49
C PRO A 55 -3.01 20.47 36.71
N TRP A 56 -3.05 20.16 35.43
CA TRP A 56 -1.86 19.95 34.60
C TRP A 56 -1.39 21.17 33.78
N CYS A 57 -2.10 22.30 33.86
CA CYS A 57 -1.73 23.55 33.19
C CYS A 57 -1.05 24.60 34.10
N ARG A 58 -0.84 24.34 35.40
CA ARG A 58 -0.16 25.29 36.29
C ARG A 58 1.32 24.91 36.45
N GLY A 59 2.16 25.78 35.99
CA GLY A 59 3.60 25.98 36.27
C GLY A 59 4.39 24.74 36.72
N THR A 60 4.92 24.01 35.77
CA THR A 60 5.91 22.97 36.06
C THR A 60 7.31 23.58 36.11
N SER A 61 8.01 23.41 37.25
CA SER A 61 9.42 23.72 37.40
C SER A 61 10.28 23.00 36.35
N SER A 62 11.48 23.51 36.05
CA SER A 62 12.39 22.99 35.03
C SER A 62 12.71 21.48 35.12
N SER A 63 12.51 20.84 36.26
CA SER A 63 12.67 19.40 36.49
C SER A 63 11.53 18.57 35.88
N ALA A 64 10.28 19.03 35.90
CA ALA A 64 9.14 18.35 35.31
C ALA A 64 9.20 18.37 33.78
N VAL A 65 9.75 19.42 33.18
CA VAL A 65 10.01 19.49 31.71
C VAL A 65 11.08 18.50 31.27
N ARG A 66 12.06 18.16 32.12
CA ARG A 66 13.06 17.11 31.84
C ARG A 66 12.51 15.68 31.92
N VAL A 67 11.54 15.44 32.80
CA VAL A 67 10.85 14.12 32.87
C VAL A 67 9.87 13.95 31.71
N ALA A 68 9.14 14.99 31.33
CA ALA A 68 8.26 14.96 30.14
C ALA A 68 9.03 14.80 28.81
N ARG A 69 10.29 15.29 28.70
CA ARG A 69 11.15 15.02 27.54
C ARG A 69 11.67 13.57 27.47
N ARG A 70 11.61 12.78 28.53
CA ARG A 70 11.96 11.33 28.53
C ARG A 70 10.75 10.42 28.29
N ALA A 71 9.56 10.85 28.56
CA ALA A 71 8.36 10.23 28.01
C ALA A 71 8.30 10.62 26.53
N ARG A 72 9.02 9.90 25.65
CA ARG A 72 8.67 9.88 24.22
C ARG A 72 7.20 9.52 24.16
N VAL A 73 6.37 10.50 23.77
CA VAL A 73 4.99 10.28 23.41
C VAL A 73 5.04 9.23 22.30
N THR A 74 4.92 7.98 22.66
CA THR A 74 4.46 6.94 21.77
C THR A 74 3.16 7.50 21.20
N MET A 75 3.01 7.57 19.89
CA MET A 75 1.85 8.15 19.21
C MET A 75 0.58 7.78 19.96
N GLY A 76 -0.21 8.81 20.28
CA GLY A 76 -1.35 8.79 21.17
C GLY A 76 -2.06 7.47 21.22
N GLY A 77 -2.13 6.90 22.42
CA GLY A 77 -3.22 6.03 22.85
C GLY A 77 -3.59 4.85 21.97
N MET A 78 -2.70 4.28 21.17
CA MET A 78 -2.96 2.96 20.62
C MET A 78 -2.90 1.97 21.77
N ASN A 79 -4.07 1.50 22.23
CA ASN A 79 -4.19 0.40 23.16
C ASN A 79 -3.67 -0.86 22.44
N LEU A 80 -2.35 -1.05 22.49
CA LEU A 80 -1.79 -2.35 22.13
C LEU A 80 -2.42 -3.38 23.07
N PRO A 81 -2.87 -4.52 22.56
CA PRO A 81 -3.47 -5.55 23.41
C PRO A 81 -2.44 -6.02 24.44
N PRO A 82 -2.87 -6.49 25.60
CA PRO A 82 -1.98 -7.13 26.55
C PRO A 82 -1.30 -8.33 25.88
N ARG A 83 -0.13 -8.70 26.40
CA ARG A 83 0.56 -9.91 25.95
C ARG A 83 -0.34 -11.13 26.17
N GLY A 84 -0.57 -11.91 25.10
CA GLY A 84 -1.32 -13.16 25.18
C GLY A 84 -0.53 -14.25 25.93
N ASP A 85 -1.21 -15.37 26.14
CA ASP A 85 -0.62 -16.55 26.79
C ASP A 85 0.30 -17.31 25.81
N PHE A 86 1.44 -16.72 25.51
CA PHE A 86 2.50 -17.34 24.72
C PHE A 86 3.70 -17.68 25.63
N ALA A 87 4.40 -18.78 25.31
CA ALA A 87 5.62 -19.14 26.01
C ALA A 87 6.69 -18.04 25.90
N THR A 88 7.55 -17.97 26.89
CA THR A 88 8.74 -17.11 26.84
C THR A 88 9.89 -17.88 26.18
N LEU A 89 10.66 -17.19 25.35
CA LEU A 89 11.87 -17.71 24.73
C LEU A 89 12.89 -18.11 25.80
N THR A 90 13.46 -19.34 25.69
CA THR A 90 14.51 -19.86 26.56
C THR A 90 15.84 -19.99 25.80
N ASP A 91 16.95 -20.17 26.54
CA ASP A 91 18.27 -20.41 25.93
C ASP A 91 18.31 -21.73 25.15
N GLU A 92 17.52 -22.75 25.55
CA GLU A 92 17.37 -24.01 24.81
C GLU A 92 16.66 -23.78 23.46
N ASP A 93 15.67 -22.88 23.40
CA ASP A 93 15.05 -22.53 22.13
C ASP A 93 16.06 -21.84 21.20
N VAL A 94 16.90 -20.93 21.73
CA VAL A 94 17.96 -20.28 20.98
C VAL A 94 19.02 -21.29 20.51
N ALA A 95 19.40 -22.26 21.34
CA ALA A 95 20.33 -23.33 20.98
C ALA A 95 19.75 -24.19 19.84
N PHE A 96 18.47 -24.58 19.93
CA PHE A 96 17.76 -25.28 18.86
C PHE A 96 17.75 -24.49 17.55
N PHE A 97 17.47 -23.19 17.58
CA PHE A 97 17.49 -22.36 16.38
C PHE A 97 18.87 -22.26 15.75
N ARG A 98 19.94 -22.25 16.56
CA ARG A 98 21.32 -22.31 16.07
C ARG A 98 21.61 -23.64 15.39
N GLU A 99 21.23 -24.76 15.99
CA GLU A 99 21.37 -26.07 15.40
C GLU A 99 20.67 -26.17 14.03
N VAL A 100 19.41 -25.67 13.95
CA VAL A 100 18.61 -25.68 12.74
C VAL A 100 19.20 -24.83 11.62
N LEU A 101 19.68 -23.62 11.95
CA LEU A 101 20.05 -22.60 10.96
C LEU A 101 21.55 -22.59 10.64
N GLU A 102 22.40 -23.05 11.55
CA GLU A 102 23.87 -22.98 11.44
C GLU A 102 24.52 -24.37 11.37
N GLY A 103 23.75 -25.43 11.69
CA GLY A 103 24.21 -26.82 11.73
C GLY A 103 24.94 -27.17 13.03
N SER A 104 24.98 -28.49 13.35
CA SER A 104 25.82 -29.01 14.42
C SER A 104 27.27 -28.99 13.97
N ARG A 105 28.00 -27.90 14.15
CA ARG A 105 29.46 -27.91 14.08
C ARG A 105 29.99 -28.43 15.39
N ALA A 106 30.03 -29.76 15.49
CA ALA A 106 30.84 -30.42 16.49
C ALA A 106 32.33 -30.27 16.06
N GLY A 107 33.08 -29.41 16.69
CA GLY A 107 34.50 -29.28 16.46
C GLY A 107 35.03 -27.88 16.76
N ASP A 108 35.68 -27.75 17.88
CA ASP A 108 36.66 -26.78 18.29
C ASP A 108 37.02 -25.62 17.35
N ASP A 109 36.31 -24.52 17.43
CA ASP A 109 36.95 -23.20 17.44
C ASP A 109 35.98 -22.12 17.94
N LYS A 110 36.04 -21.80 19.21
CA LYS A 110 35.23 -20.76 19.87
C LYS A 110 35.68 -19.33 19.56
N THR A 111 36.64 -19.12 18.68
CA THR A 111 37.39 -17.84 18.64
C THR A 111 37.26 -16.99 17.39
N SER A 112 36.51 -17.35 16.34
CA SER A 112 36.51 -16.54 15.11
C SER A 112 35.19 -16.41 14.34
N PHE A 113 34.03 -16.35 15.02
CA PHE A 113 32.84 -15.91 14.33
C PHE A 113 32.69 -14.39 14.46
N SER A 114 32.94 -13.67 13.36
CA SER A 114 32.43 -12.30 13.29
C SER A 114 30.90 -12.35 13.47
N SER A 115 30.36 -11.59 14.41
CA SER A 115 28.93 -11.51 14.72
C SER A 115 28.06 -11.20 13.47
N SER A 116 28.68 -10.83 12.35
CA SER A 116 28.05 -10.46 11.10
C SER A 116 27.55 -11.65 10.27
N SER A 117 28.02 -12.88 10.44
CA SER A 117 27.65 -14.06 9.62
C SER A 117 26.59 -14.99 10.23
N SER A 118 26.33 -14.91 11.55
CA SER A 118 25.37 -15.77 12.23
C SER A 118 23.95 -15.57 11.72
N LYS A 119 23.18 -16.67 11.53
CA LYS A 119 21.75 -16.64 11.18
C LYS A 119 20.84 -16.44 12.39
N VAL A 120 21.34 -16.58 13.61
CA VAL A 120 20.63 -16.37 14.88
C VAL A 120 21.21 -15.14 15.56
N ARG A 121 20.50 -14.03 15.52
CA ARG A 121 20.92 -12.74 16.06
C ARG A 121 20.27 -12.49 17.42
N VAL A 122 21.09 -12.24 18.43
CA VAL A 122 20.65 -11.82 19.78
C VAL A 122 21.30 -10.49 20.17
N ASP A 123 22.14 -9.92 19.31
CA ASP A 123 22.82 -8.66 19.55
C ASP A 123 21.87 -7.45 19.48
N ALA A 124 22.13 -6.44 20.31
CA ALA A 124 21.29 -5.26 20.45
C ALA A 124 21.13 -4.47 19.13
N GLY A 125 22.15 -4.42 18.27
CA GLY A 125 22.14 -3.69 17.01
C GLY A 125 21.18 -4.31 15.98
N SER A 126 21.29 -5.62 15.78
CA SER A 126 20.38 -6.37 14.90
C SER A 126 18.93 -6.32 15.40
N LEU A 127 18.74 -6.51 16.71
CA LEU A 127 17.42 -6.48 17.34
C LEU A 127 16.77 -5.09 17.32
N ALA A 128 17.54 -4.00 17.46
CA ALA A 128 17.00 -2.65 17.39
C ALA A 128 16.29 -2.39 16.04
N THR A 129 16.90 -2.85 14.94
CA THR A 129 16.32 -2.70 13.59
C THR A 129 15.12 -3.63 13.36
N ALA A 130 15.17 -4.87 13.88
CA ALA A 130 14.08 -5.84 13.72
C ALA A 130 12.85 -5.49 14.56
N ASN A 131 13.06 -4.85 15.71
CA ASN A 131 12.01 -4.48 16.66
C ASN A 131 11.30 -3.16 16.33
N GLU A 132 11.83 -2.31 15.46
CA GLU A 132 11.27 -0.98 15.18
C GLU A 132 10.79 -0.89 13.73
N ASP A 133 9.58 -0.38 13.52
CA ASP A 133 9.04 -0.15 12.17
C ASP A 133 9.68 1.09 11.51
N TRP A 134 9.57 1.16 10.16
CA TRP A 134 10.15 2.25 9.37
C TRP A 134 9.67 3.65 9.80
N MET A 135 8.41 3.75 10.26
CA MET A 135 7.82 5.01 10.74
C MET A 135 8.22 5.34 12.17
N LYS A 136 8.89 4.44 12.89
CA LYS A 136 9.21 4.52 14.32
C LYS A 136 7.98 4.69 15.22
N LYS A 137 6.86 4.12 14.78
CA LYS A 137 5.58 4.14 15.49
C LYS A 137 5.41 2.92 16.40
N TYR A 138 5.92 1.78 15.95
CA TYR A 138 5.81 0.50 16.64
C TYR A 138 7.19 0.02 17.01
N ARG A 139 7.32 -0.43 18.25
CA ARG A 139 8.57 -1.01 18.74
C ARG A 139 8.27 -2.15 19.70
N GLY A 140 8.65 -3.37 19.29
CA GLY A 140 8.61 -4.55 20.12
C GLY A 140 9.86 -4.77 20.96
N ARG A 141 9.93 -5.94 21.59
CA ARG A 141 11.01 -6.35 22.49
C ARG A 141 11.46 -7.78 22.23
N SER A 142 11.45 -8.21 20.94
CA SER A 142 11.99 -9.51 20.57
C SER A 142 13.41 -9.66 21.04
N LYS A 143 13.75 -10.84 21.54
CA LYS A 143 15.08 -11.20 22.01
C LYS A 143 15.89 -11.98 20.97
N VAL A 144 15.26 -12.37 19.84
CA VAL A 144 15.91 -13.15 18.79
C VAL A 144 15.40 -12.75 17.40
N LEU A 145 16.34 -12.63 16.46
CA LEU A 145 16.09 -12.46 15.05
C LEU A 145 16.67 -13.66 14.31
N LEU A 146 15.82 -14.42 13.62
CA LEU A 146 16.17 -15.61 12.85
C LEU A 146 16.22 -15.29 11.36
N LEU A 147 17.26 -15.74 10.67
CA LEU A 147 17.56 -15.46 9.27
C LEU A 147 17.64 -16.76 8.46
N PRO A 148 16.54 -17.49 8.26
CA PRO A 148 16.55 -18.72 7.48
C PRO A 148 16.91 -18.44 6.02
N SER A 149 17.57 -19.43 5.38
CA SER A 149 17.97 -19.40 3.97
C SER A 149 17.17 -20.37 3.09
N THR A 150 16.43 -21.29 3.71
CA THR A 150 15.67 -22.31 2.99
C THR A 150 14.27 -22.51 3.59
N THR A 151 13.33 -23.02 2.79
CA THR A 151 11.99 -23.40 3.24
C THR A 151 12.04 -24.45 4.36
N GLY A 152 12.99 -25.40 4.29
CA GLY A 152 13.17 -26.42 5.33
C GLY A 152 13.61 -25.84 6.67
N GLU A 153 14.46 -24.78 6.66
CA GLU A 153 14.82 -24.05 7.86
C GLU A 153 13.62 -23.32 8.47
N VAL A 154 12.81 -22.62 7.63
CA VAL A 154 11.57 -21.97 8.09
C VAL A 154 10.61 -22.99 8.70
N SER A 155 10.43 -24.14 8.05
CA SER A 155 9.57 -25.25 8.52
C SER A 155 9.98 -25.71 9.92
N ARG A 156 11.26 -26.01 10.15
CA ARG A 156 11.76 -26.48 11.45
C ARG A 156 11.65 -25.41 12.54
N VAL A 157 11.92 -24.15 12.20
CA VAL A 157 11.74 -23.01 13.12
C VAL A 157 10.28 -22.88 13.54
N LEU A 158 9.33 -22.89 12.59
CA LEU A 158 7.91 -22.76 12.91
C LEU A 158 7.38 -23.96 13.68
N ALA A 159 7.79 -25.18 13.33
CA ALA A 159 7.44 -26.41 14.08
C ALA A 159 7.88 -26.29 15.56
N ARG A 160 9.10 -25.83 15.84
CA ARG A 160 9.56 -25.57 17.22
C ARG A 160 8.72 -24.51 17.91
N CYS A 161 8.49 -23.37 17.25
CA CYS A 161 7.67 -22.29 17.81
C CYS A 161 6.26 -22.78 18.12
N ASN A 162 5.65 -23.58 17.23
CA ASN A 162 4.35 -24.16 17.46
C ASN A 162 4.34 -25.17 18.62
N ALA A 163 5.32 -26.08 18.66
CA ALA A 163 5.43 -27.03 19.76
C ALA A 163 5.50 -26.33 21.11
N ARG A 164 6.33 -25.31 21.22
CA ARG A 164 6.58 -24.52 22.44
C ARG A 164 5.48 -23.49 22.75
N GLY A 165 4.66 -23.10 21.76
CA GLY A 165 3.70 -21.98 21.90
C GLY A 165 4.41 -20.61 21.87
N LEU A 166 5.53 -20.47 21.16
CA LEU A 166 6.24 -19.21 20.96
C LEU A 166 5.55 -18.39 19.84
N ALA A 167 5.22 -17.15 20.14
CA ALA A 167 4.69 -16.22 19.13
C ALA A 167 5.76 -15.82 18.10
N VAL A 168 5.39 -15.67 16.83
CA VAL A 168 6.28 -15.42 15.70
C VAL A 168 5.82 -14.23 14.89
N VAL A 169 6.74 -13.37 14.47
CA VAL A 169 6.51 -12.31 13.49
C VAL A 169 7.32 -12.59 12.23
N PRO A 170 6.69 -12.95 11.12
CA PRO A 170 7.35 -12.98 9.81
C PRO A 170 7.71 -11.55 9.39
N GLN A 171 8.94 -11.36 8.93
CA GLN A 171 9.43 -10.04 8.52
C GLN A 171 10.16 -10.13 7.18
N GLY A 172 9.87 -9.19 6.28
CA GLY A 172 10.62 -8.95 5.05
C GLY A 172 11.55 -7.74 5.19
N GLY A 173 11.51 -6.81 4.22
CA GLY A 173 12.32 -5.59 4.20
C GLY A 173 11.96 -4.53 5.25
N ASN A 174 10.96 -4.77 6.08
CA ASN A 174 10.47 -3.88 7.14
C ASN A 174 10.14 -2.46 6.65
N THR A 175 9.49 -2.36 5.48
CA THR A 175 9.09 -1.10 4.83
C THR A 175 7.62 -0.75 5.03
N GLY A 176 6.84 -1.62 5.70
CA GLY A 176 5.41 -1.43 5.94
C GLY A 176 5.12 -0.23 6.86
N LEU A 177 3.90 0.34 6.72
CA LEU A 177 3.49 1.58 7.38
C LEU A 177 2.52 1.36 8.55
N VAL A 178 2.08 0.12 8.78
CA VAL A 178 1.00 -0.23 9.73
C VAL A 178 1.46 -1.15 10.88
N GLY A 179 2.78 -1.30 11.06
CA GLY A 179 3.35 -2.15 12.11
C GLY A 179 3.17 -3.65 11.86
N GLY A 180 2.91 -4.07 10.62
CA GLY A 180 2.64 -5.48 10.26
C GLY A 180 3.83 -6.41 10.43
N GLY A 181 5.05 -5.94 10.18
CA GLY A 181 6.29 -6.73 10.17
C GLY A 181 7.16 -6.60 11.44
N VAL A 182 6.67 -5.99 12.52
CA VAL A 182 7.45 -5.83 13.77
C VAL A 182 6.72 -6.45 14.96
N PRO A 183 7.44 -6.92 15.98
CA PRO A 183 6.83 -7.45 17.19
C PRO A 183 5.96 -6.39 17.89
N VAL A 184 4.90 -6.83 18.56
CA VAL A 184 4.12 -6.01 19.49
C VAL A 184 4.69 -6.16 20.90
N HIS A 185 5.12 -7.37 21.25
CA HIS A 185 5.73 -7.73 22.52
C HIS A 185 7.12 -8.33 22.31
N ASP A 186 7.28 -9.61 22.60
CA ASP A 186 8.54 -10.35 22.61
C ASP A 186 8.55 -11.52 21.61
N GLU A 187 7.72 -11.45 20.58
CA GLU A 187 7.60 -12.47 19.55
C GLU A 187 8.95 -12.74 18.86
N VAL A 188 9.19 -13.99 18.48
CA VAL A 188 10.36 -14.39 17.68
C VAL A 188 10.25 -13.76 16.28
N VAL A 189 11.25 -13.02 15.84
CA VAL A 189 11.28 -12.44 14.50
C VAL A 189 11.95 -13.40 13.53
N VAL A 190 11.20 -13.81 12.48
CA VAL A 190 11.69 -14.62 11.36
C VAL A 190 11.79 -13.73 10.12
N ASN A 191 13.00 -13.30 9.76
CA ASN A 191 13.22 -12.40 8.64
C ASN A 191 13.80 -13.16 7.44
N LEU A 192 13.15 -13.06 6.29
CA LEU A 192 13.43 -13.87 5.10
C LEU A 192 14.51 -13.30 4.18
N ARG A 193 15.27 -12.29 4.60
CA ARG A 193 16.26 -11.61 3.72
C ARG A 193 17.36 -12.51 3.13
N ASN A 194 17.59 -13.71 3.72
CA ASN A 194 18.55 -14.65 3.19
C ASN A 194 17.97 -15.57 2.10
N MET A 195 16.64 -15.64 1.96
CA MET A 195 15.93 -16.34 0.90
C MET A 195 15.79 -15.43 -0.32
N ARG A 196 16.87 -15.21 -1.06
CA ARG A 196 16.98 -14.16 -2.11
C ARG A 196 17.36 -14.66 -3.50
N SER A 197 17.06 -15.92 -3.79
CA SER A 197 17.31 -16.50 -5.10
C SER A 197 16.14 -16.27 -6.06
N VAL A 198 16.44 -15.82 -7.28
CA VAL A 198 15.52 -15.91 -8.43
C VAL A 198 15.76 -17.28 -9.06
N THR A 199 14.81 -18.20 -8.88
CA THR A 199 14.97 -19.61 -9.22
C THR A 199 14.89 -19.86 -10.71
N SER A 200 13.95 -19.19 -11.40
CA SER A 200 13.82 -19.28 -12.86
C SER A 200 13.13 -18.07 -13.45
N VAL A 201 13.48 -17.72 -14.68
CA VAL A 201 12.79 -16.74 -15.52
C VAL A 201 12.49 -17.39 -16.86
N ASP A 202 11.21 -17.58 -17.16
CA ASP A 202 10.75 -18.07 -18.46
C ASP A 202 10.33 -16.88 -19.32
N GLY A 203 11.19 -16.51 -20.26
CA GLY A 203 10.95 -15.38 -21.18
C GLY A 203 9.79 -15.62 -22.13
N SER A 204 9.55 -16.88 -22.53
CA SER A 204 8.48 -17.26 -23.47
C SER A 204 7.10 -17.23 -22.80
N ALA A 205 6.99 -17.81 -21.60
CA ALA A 205 5.74 -17.79 -20.83
C ALA A 205 5.50 -16.45 -20.11
N GLY A 206 6.54 -15.63 -19.96
CA GLY A 206 6.48 -14.38 -19.18
C GLY A 206 6.21 -14.69 -17.71
N VAL A 207 7.00 -15.59 -17.10
CA VAL A 207 6.85 -16.04 -15.72
C VAL A 207 8.19 -16.04 -15.01
N VAL A 208 8.18 -15.61 -13.74
CA VAL A 208 9.35 -15.70 -12.85
C VAL A 208 8.99 -16.49 -11.60
N VAL A 209 9.91 -17.34 -11.15
CA VAL A 209 9.86 -18.02 -9.85
C VAL A 209 10.98 -17.50 -8.98
N THR A 210 10.65 -17.08 -7.76
CA THR A 210 11.59 -16.41 -6.87
C THR A 210 11.33 -16.75 -5.40
N GLU A 211 12.34 -16.66 -4.58
CA GLU A 211 12.21 -16.73 -3.13
C GLU A 211 11.66 -15.42 -2.55
N ALA A 212 11.01 -15.52 -1.39
CA ALA A 212 10.25 -14.42 -0.78
C ALA A 212 11.11 -13.25 -0.28
N GLY A 213 12.37 -13.47 0.01
CA GLY A 213 13.32 -12.46 0.50
C GLY A 213 13.98 -11.64 -0.61
N VAL A 214 13.71 -11.91 -1.89
CA VAL A 214 14.24 -11.13 -3.01
C VAL A 214 13.72 -9.70 -2.94
N VAL A 215 14.62 -8.73 -3.02
CA VAL A 215 14.29 -7.30 -3.07
C VAL A 215 13.63 -6.99 -4.42
N LEU A 216 12.58 -6.17 -4.43
CA LEU A 216 11.81 -5.89 -5.64
C LEU A 216 12.67 -5.31 -6.77
N GLU A 217 13.65 -4.47 -6.47
CA GLU A 217 14.58 -3.90 -7.46
C GLU A 217 15.53 -4.94 -8.05
N ASP A 218 15.98 -5.91 -7.23
CA ASP A 218 16.81 -7.04 -7.69
C ASP A 218 15.99 -7.98 -8.58
N LEU A 219 14.72 -8.25 -8.22
CA LEU A 219 13.80 -9.03 -9.03
C LEU A 219 13.54 -8.35 -10.39
N GLU A 220 13.29 -7.04 -10.38
CA GLU A 220 13.12 -6.24 -11.59
C GLU A 220 14.37 -6.33 -12.49
N SER A 221 15.55 -6.25 -11.89
CA SER A 221 16.82 -6.36 -12.63
C SER A 221 16.99 -7.74 -13.27
N ALA A 222 16.65 -8.80 -12.54
CA ALA A 222 16.73 -10.18 -13.04
C ALA A 222 15.79 -10.42 -14.24
N VAL A 223 14.52 -10.02 -14.14
CA VAL A 223 13.56 -10.22 -15.23
C VAL A 223 13.84 -9.29 -16.43
N ASN A 224 14.41 -8.11 -16.19
CA ASN A 224 14.80 -7.16 -17.24
C ASN A 224 15.88 -7.73 -18.18
N ALA A 225 16.74 -8.62 -17.69
CA ALA A 225 17.72 -9.33 -18.51
C ALA A 225 17.06 -10.23 -19.59
N HIS A 226 15.81 -10.65 -19.35
CA HIS A 226 15.00 -11.48 -20.23
C HIS A 226 13.94 -10.67 -21.02
N GLY A 227 14.04 -9.33 -21.05
CA GLY A 227 13.08 -8.48 -21.75
C GLY A 227 11.71 -8.35 -21.05
N LEU A 228 11.62 -8.78 -19.81
CA LEU A 228 10.42 -8.74 -18.99
C LEU A 228 10.49 -7.63 -17.92
N THR A 229 9.37 -7.35 -17.24
CA THR A 229 9.28 -6.42 -16.10
C THR A 229 8.43 -7.02 -15.00
N VAL A 230 8.61 -6.57 -13.76
CA VAL A 230 7.70 -6.92 -12.65
C VAL A 230 6.46 -6.02 -12.74
N PRO A 231 5.22 -6.56 -12.63
CA PRO A 231 3.98 -5.76 -12.73
C PRO A 231 3.69 -4.97 -11.44
N LEU A 232 4.70 -4.59 -10.69
CA LEU A 232 4.64 -3.89 -9.43
C LEU A 232 5.74 -2.82 -9.37
N ASP A 233 5.38 -1.60 -8.95
CA ASP A 233 6.35 -0.52 -8.74
C ASP A 233 5.97 0.25 -7.47
N LEU A 234 6.90 0.31 -6.52
CA LEU A 234 6.70 0.88 -5.19
C LEU A 234 7.83 1.86 -4.86
N GLY A 235 7.51 2.91 -4.12
CA GLY A 235 8.52 3.85 -3.65
C GLY A 235 9.62 3.23 -2.75
N ALA A 236 9.38 2.05 -2.19
CA ALA A 236 10.33 1.30 -1.36
C ALA A 236 11.05 0.16 -2.11
N LYS A 237 11.03 0.12 -3.45
CA LYS A 237 11.51 -1.01 -4.26
C LYS A 237 12.94 -1.44 -3.97
N GLY A 238 13.84 -0.52 -3.62
CA GLY A 238 15.23 -0.83 -3.24
C GLY A 238 15.38 -1.50 -1.87
N LYS A 239 14.28 -1.79 -1.15
CA LYS A 239 14.34 -2.38 0.19
C LYS A 239 13.20 -3.38 0.48
N CYS A 240 12.03 -3.19 -0.08
CA CYS A 240 10.91 -4.11 0.10
C CYS A 240 11.21 -5.46 -0.57
N GLN A 241 10.69 -6.53 0.03
CA GLN A 241 10.88 -7.90 -0.45
C GLN A 241 9.56 -8.44 -1.01
N ILE A 242 9.64 -9.22 -2.08
CA ILE A 242 8.47 -9.69 -2.82
C ILE A 242 7.52 -10.53 -1.95
N GLY A 243 8.02 -11.33 -1.01
CA GLY A 243 7.19 -12.07 -0.06
C GLY A 243 6.34 -11.14 0.82
N GLY A 244 6.92 -10.03 1.28
CA GLY A 244 6.21 -8.98 2.01
C GLY A 244 5.18 -8.27 1.14
N ASN A 245 5.53 -7.96 -0.12
CA ASN A 245 4.60 -7.34 -1.05
C ASN A 245 3.38 -8.22 -1.35
N VAL A 246 3.59 -9.53 -1.53
CA VAL A 246 2.49 -10.50 -1.70
C VAL A 246 1.69 -10.64 -0.41
N SER A 247 2.36 -10.73 0.76
CA SER A 247 1.69 -10.86 2.07
C SER A 247 0.79 -9.67 2.39
N THR A 248 1.07 -8.48 1.86
CA THR A 248 0.22 -7.29 2.01
C THR A 248 -0.68 -7.03 0.79
N ASN A 249 -0.55 -7.83 -0.27
CA ASN A 249 -1.16 -7.56 -1.57
C ASN A 249 -0.89 -6.10 -2.01
N ALA A 250 0.38 -5.71 -2.03
CA ALA A 250 0.80 -4.34 -2.28
C ALA A 250 0.24 -3.81 -3.61
N GLY A 251 -0.28 -2.59 -3.61
CA GLY A 251 -0.83 -1.93 -4.79
C GLY A 251 0.24 -1.32 -5.68
N GLY A 252 0.47 -0.03 -5.54
CA GLY A 252 1.48 0.72 -6.29
C GLY A 252 1.02 1.30 -7.62
N LEU A 253 1.93 1.95 -8.30
CA LEU A 253 1.66 2.83 -9.44
C LEU A 253 1.14 2.10 -10.68
N ARG A 254 1.44 0.82 -10.84
CA ARG A 254 1.20 0.06 -12.10
C ARG A 254 -0.15 -0.68 -12.14
N LEU A 255 -0.96 -0.56 -11.10
CA LEU A 255 -2.24 -1.28 -11.02
C LEU A 255 -3.17 -0.96 -12.19
N VAL A 256 -3.19 0.28 -12.68
CA VAL A 256 -4.04 0.69 -13.81
C VAL A 256 -3.69 -0.07 -15.10
N ARG A 257 -2.43 -0.50 -15.25
CA ARG A 257 -1.94 -1.25 -16.42
C ARG A 257 -2.00 -2.76 -16.25
N TYR A 258 -1.54 -3.25 -15.11
CA TYR A 258 -1.30 -4.68 -14.89
C TYR A 258 -2.32 -5.33 -13.97
N GLY A 259 -3.22 -4.55 -13.36
CA GLY A 259 -4.13 -5.03 -12.33
C GLY A 259 -3.47 -5.20 -10.97
N SER A 260 -4.21 -5.78 -10.03
CA SER A 260 -3.72 -6.03 -8.68
C SER A 260 -2.64 -7.11 -8.66
N LEU A 261 -1.64 -6.98 -7.78
CA LEU A 261 -0.60 -8.00 -7.54
C LEU A 261 -1.21 -9.40 -7.32
N ARG A 262 -2.33 -9.50 -6.59
CA ARG A 262 -3.10 -10.72 -6.41
C ARG A 262 -3.41 -11.46 -7.72
N GLY A 263 -3.75 -10.74 -8.76
CA GLY A 263 -4.06 -11.29 -10.09
C GLY A 263 -2.82 -11.72 -10.88
N THR A 264 -1.62 -11.34 -10.46
CA THR A 264 -0.36 -11.70 -11.13
C THR A 264 0.38 -12.85 -10.45
N VAL A 265 -0.02 -13.23 -9.22
CA VAL A 265 0.54 -14.39 -8.52
C VAL A 265 -0.05 -15.68 -9.08
N LEU A 266 0.80 -16.52 -9.68
CA LEU A 266 0.42 -17.82 -10.25
C LEU A 266 0.50 -18.95 -9.24
N GLY A 267 1.49 -18.90 -8.34
CA GLY A 267 1.71 -19.92 -7.33
C GLY A 267 2.46 -19.41 -6.11
N LEU A 268 2.32 -20.13 -5.00
CA LEU A 268 3.00 -19.86 -3.73
C LEU A 268 3.51 -21.15 -3.10
N GLU A 269 4.66 -21.09 -2.45
CA GLU A 269 5.08 -22.05 -1.44
C GLU A 269 4.94 -21.37 -0.07
N VAL A 270 4.27 -22.01 0.87
CA VAL A 270 3.92 -21.43 2.17
C VAL A 270 4.24 -22.40 3.29
N VAL A 271 4.86 -21.95 4.36
CA VAL A 271 5.03 -22.75 5.59
C VAL A 271 3.92 -22.36 6.57
N LEU A 272 3.14 -23.34 7.00
CA LEU A 272 2.06 -23.20 7.98
C LEU A 272 2.59 -23.08 9.41
N ALA A 273 1.73 -22.74 10.35
CA ALA A 273 2.10 -22.55 11.76
C ALA A 273 2.76 -23.78 12.41
N ASP A 274 2.33 -24.97 12.01
CA ASP A 274 2.85 -26.26 12.51
C ASP A 274 4.13 -26.74 11.81
N GLY A 275 4.65 -25.97 10.85
CA GLY A 275 5.84 -26.27 10.08
C GLY A 275 5.58 -27.05 8.79
N ARG A 276 4.34 -27.52 8.51
CA ARG A 276 4.04 -28.14 7.23
C ARG A 276 4.26 -27.17 6.08
N VAL A 277 4.85 -27.68 4.99
CA VAL A 277 5.03 -26.93 3.75
C VAL A 277 3.83 -27.19 2.84
N LEU A 278 3.11 -26.14 2.51
CA LEU A 278 2.03 -26.16 1.53
C LEU A 278 2.59 -25.68 0.19
N ASP A 279 2.88 -26.65 -0.69
CA ASP A 279 3.39 -26.38 -2.04
C ASP A 279 2.26 -26.16 -3.03
N LEU A 280 1.95 -24.88 -3.27
CA LEU A 280 1.05 -24.41 -4.31
C LEU A 280 1.83 -23.67 -5.42
N LEU A 281 3.14 -23.94 -5.54
CA LEU A 281 4.02 -23.27 -6.49
C LEU A 281 3.78 -23.83 -7.90
N ARG A 282 2.86 -23.19 -8.63
CA ARG A 282 2.53 -23.50 -10.03
C ARG A 282 2.82 -22.28 -10.90
N THR A 283 3.13 -22.51 -12.18
CA THR A 283 3.43 -21.48 -13.18
C THR A 283 2.32 -21.36 -14.23
N LEU A 284 1.24 -22.12 -14.07
CA LEU A 284 0.12 -22.14 -14.99
C LEU A 284 -0.73 -20.88 -14.87
N ARG A 285 -1.13 -20.30 -16.01
CA ARG A 285 -2.05 -19.15 -16.06
C ARG A 285 -3.51 -19.56 -15.82
N LYS A 286 -3.84 -20.83 -15.97
CA LYS A 286 -5.18 -21.39 -15.73
C LYS A 286 -5.06 -22.63 -14.88
N ASP A 287 -5.73 -22.62 -13.74
CA ASP A 287 -5.88 -23.78 -12.87
C ASP A 287 -7.25 -23.67 -12.16
N ASN A 288 -8.19 -24.52 -12.58
CA ASN A 288 -9.53 -24.62 -11.99
C ASN A 288 -9.69 -25.92 -11.16
N THR A 289 -8.60 -26.46 -10.64
CA THR A 289 -8.59 -27.72 -9.88
C THR A 289 -8.85 -27.47 -8.39
N GLY A 290 -10.11 -27.28 -8.04
CA GLY A 290 -10.56 -27.03 -6.67
C GLY A 290 -10.47 -25.54 -6.24
N TYR A 291 -10.43 -25.32 -4.93
CA TYR A 291 -10.33 -23.96 -4.38
C TYR A 291 -8.93 -23.38 -4.58
N ASP A 292 -8.84 -22.12 -4.97
CA ASP A 292 -7.58 -21.42 -5.14
C ASP A 292 -6.99 -20.97 -3.78
N LEU A 293 -6.37 -21.91 -3.07
CA LEU A 293 -5.88 -21.71 -1.70
C LEU A 293 -4.79 -20.65 -1.58
N LYS A 294 -4.01 -20.37 -2.64
CA LYS A 294 -3.00 -19.31 -2.58
C LYS A 294 -3.61 -17.94 -2.24
N GLN A 295 -4.89 -17.72 -2.60
CA GLN A 295 -5.60 -16.47 -2.31
C GLN A 295 -5.76 -16.19 -0.81
N LEU A 296 -5.73 -17.22 0.04
CA LEU A 296 -5.81 -17.05 1.50
C LEU A 296 -4.55 -16.37 2.06
N PHE A 297 -3.39 -16.58 1.44
CA PHE A 297 -2.11 -16.06 1.92
C PHE A 297 -1.76 -14.69 1.36
N ILE A 298 -2.34 -14.32 0.19
CA ILE A 298 -2.14 -13.02 -0.44
C ILE A 298 -2.94 -11.95 0.33
N GLY A 299 -2.24 -11.03 1.00
CA GLY A 299 -2.86 -10.02 1.85
C GLY A 299 -3.18 -10.52 3.27
N ALA A 300 -2.71 -11.71 3.67
CA ALA A 300 -2.89 -12.25 5.02
C ALA A 300 -1.86 -11.69 6.04
N GLU A 301 -0.88 -10.91 5.59
CA GLU A 301 0.13 -10.25 6.41
C GLU A 301 0.88 -11.21 7.35
N GLY A 302 1.15 -12.45 6.88
CA GLY A 302 1.85 -13.46 7.66
C GLY A 302 1.05 -14.06 8.83
N THR A 303 -0.26 -13.81 8.92
CA THR A 303 -1.10 -14.35 9.99
C THR A 303 -1.57 -15.79 9.75
N LEU A 304 -1.54 -16.28 8.50
CA LEU A 304 -2.02 -17.61 8.11
C LEU A 304 -0.89 -18.57 7.74
N GLY A 305 0.28 -18.05 7.41
CA GLY A 305 1.46 -18.81 6.97
C GLY A 305 2.59 -17.87 6.58
N VAL A 306 3.78 -18.42 6.38
CA VAL A 306 4.97 -17.70 5.92
C VAL A 306 5.25 -18.08 4.47
N ILE A 307 5.10 -17.12 3.56
CA ILE A 307 5.40 -17.31 2.13
C ILE A 307 6.91 -17.43 1.97
N THR A 308 7.37 -18.51 1.30
CA THR A 308 8.79 -18.80 1.06
C THR A 308 9.19 -18.70 -0.39
N LYS A 309 8.29 -19.04 -1.34
CA LYS A 309 8.51 -18.87 -2.77
C LYS A 309 7.26 -18.38 -3.49
N ILE A 310 7.46 -17.69 -4.60
CA ILE A 310 6.40 -17.06 -5.39
C ILE A 310 6.66 -17.30 -6.87
N ALA A 311 5.61 -17.70 -7.62
CA ALA A 311 5.57 -17.66 -9.07
C ALA A 311 4.71 -16.45 -9.50
N LEU A 312 5.27 -15.57 -10.34
CA LEU A 312 4.66 -14.34 -10.80
C LEU A 312 4.60 -14.26 -12.32
N VAL A 313 3.54 -13.64 -12.83
CA VAL A 313 3.52 -13.13 -14.20
C VAL A 313 4.52 -11.98 -14.32
N ALA A 314 5.39 -12.07 -15.31
CA ALA A 314 6.34 -11.02 -15.68
C ALA A 314 6.02 -10.56 -17.12
N PRO A 315 5.29 -9.46 -17.32
CA PRO A 315 4.92 -8.99 -18.67
C PRO A 315 6.12 -8.45 -19.43
N PRO A 316 6.01 -8.28 -20.77
CA PRO A 316 7.05 -7.65 -21.58
C PRO A 316 7.43 -6.27 -21.05
N ARG A 317 8.73 -6.01 -20.97
CA ARG A 317 9.27 -4.74 -20.49
C ARG A 317 8.94 -3.61 -21.47
N PRO A 318 8.45 -2.45 -20.98
CA PRO A 318 8.31 -1.27 -21.82
C PRO A 318 9.67 -0.82 -22.40
N ILE A 319 9.70 -0.54 -23.70
CA ILE A 319 10.89 -0.03 -24.39
C ILE A 319 11.13 1.44 -24.04
N ALA A 320 10.05 2.20 -23.83
CA ALA A 320 10.09 3.60 -23.45
C ALA A 320 8.88 3.99 -22.61
N THR A 321 9.09 4.90 -21.67
CA THR A 321 8.04 5.55 -20.90
C THR A 321 8.14 7.07 -21.04
N ASN A 322 7.03 7.77 -20.96
CA ASN A 322 7.00 9.22 -20.84
C ASN A 322 5.84 9.69 -19.99
N VAL A 323 5.91 10.91 -19.49
CA VAL A 323 5.03 11.47 -18.48
C VAL A 323 4.49 12.82 -18.94
N ALA A 324 3.21 13.06 -18.71
CA ALA A 324 2.60 14.38 -18.73
C ALA A 324 2.19 14.81 -17.33
N PHE A 325 2.37 16.09 -17.02
CA PHE A 325 1.86 16.78 -15.84
C PHE A 325 0.87 17.84 -16.27
N ALA A 326 -0.35 17.81 -15.71
CA ALA A 326 -1.39 18.73 -16.13
C ALA A 326 -2.17 19.28 -14.92
N GLY A 327 -2.60 20.55 -15.00
CA GLY A 327 -3.51 21.16 -14.04
C GLY A 327 -4.96 20.86 -14.40
N ALA A 328 -5.81 20.53 -13.42
CA ALA A 328 -7.25 20.31 -13.58
C ALA A 328 -8.06 21.34 -12.79
N PRO A 329 -9.15 21.92 -13.37
CA PRO A 329 -9.94 22.97 -12.73
C PRO A 329 -10.81 22.46 -11.57
N SER A 330 -11.05 21.15 -11.48
CA SER A 330 -11.80 20.51 -10.41
C SER A 330 -11.43 19.03 -10.30
N PHE A 331 -11.77 18.39 -9.18
CA PHE A 331 -11.59 16.95 -9.03
C PHE A 331 -12.43 16.16 -10.06
N ARG A 332 -13.66 16.60 -10.32
CA ARG A 332 -14.53 16.02 -11.36
C ARG A 332 -13.88 16.08 -12.74
N ALA A 333 -13.20 17.18 -13.06
CA ALA A 333 -12.45 17.31 -14.32
C ALA A 333 -11.25 16.34 -14.37
N ALA A 334 -10.53 16.14 -13.26
CA ALA A 334 -9.46 15.15 -13.18
C ALA A 334 -9.98 13.72 -13.40
N VAL A 335 -11.14 13.36 -12.82
CA VAL A 335 -11.81 12.06 -13.06
C VAL A 335 -12.22 11.90 -14.52
N ALA A 336 -12.80 12.93 -15.14
CA ALA A 336 -13.15 12.91 -16.55
C ALA A 336 -11.91 12.78 -17.45
N ALA A 337 -10.80 13.46 -17.10
CA ALA A 337 -9.52 13.33 -17.81
C ALA A 337 -8.96 11.88 -17.69
N MET A 338 -9.09 11.23 -16.54
CA MET A 338 -8.72 9.80 -16.37
C MET A 338 -9.54 8.90 -17.31
N ARG A 339 -10.86 9.11 -17.41
CA ARG A 339 -11.71 8.35 -18.34
C ARG A 339 -11.25 8.54 -19.79
N LEU A 340 -11.00 9.78 -20.17
CA LEU A 340 -10.45 10.10 -21.50
C LEU A 340 -9.10 9.41 -21.73
N ALA A 341 -8.20 9.39 -20.72
CA ALA A 341 -6.92 8.72 -20.81
C ALA A 341 -7.09 7.20 -21.04
N LYS A 342 -7.99 6.55 -20.29
CA LYS A 342 -8.30 5.12 -20.48
C LYS A 342 -8.82 4.83 -21.89
N GLN A 343 -9.65 5.71 -22.47
CA GLN A 343 -10.19 5.56 -23.82
C GLN A 343 -9.14 5.81 -24.91
N SER A 344 -8.36 6.89 -24.79
CA SER A 344 -7.46 7.34 -25.85
C SER A 344 -6.07 6.70 -25.83
N LEU A 345 -5.57 6.32 -24.64
CA LEU A 345 -4.24 5.72 -24.45
C LEU A 345 -4.32 4.18 -24.37
N GLY A 346 -5.47 3.63 -23.95
CA GLY A 346 -5.67 2.18 -23.88
C GLY A 346 -4.58 1.46 -23.09
N GLY A 347 -4.07 0.35 -23.62
CA GLY A 347 -3.02 -0.45 -23.00
C GLY A 347 -1.65 0.25 -22.86
N ALA A 348 -1.47 1.43 -23.46
CA ALA A 348 -0.26 2.22 -23.25
C ALA A 348 -0.31 3.04 -21.94
N LEU A 349 -1.49 3.30 -21.36
CA LEU A 349 -1.63 3.98 -20.08
C LEU A 349 -1.03 3.12 -18.96
N SER A 350 0.02 3.60 -18.30
CA SER A 350 0.72 2.86 -17.25
C SER A 350 0.51 3.43 -15.85
N ALA A 351 0.19 4.72 -15.73
CA ALA A 351 -0.20 5.32 -14.45
C ALA A 351 -1.07 6.55 -14.67
N PHE A 352 -2.00 6.80 -13.73
CA PHE A 352 -2.80 8.03 -13.66
C PHE A 352 -2.95 8.45 -12.20
N GLU A 353 -2.13 9.42 -11.81
CA GLU A 353 -2.00 9.92 -10.44
C GLU A 353 -2.63 11.29 -10.31
N PHE A 354 -3.05 11.65 -9.09
CA PHE A 354 -3.49 13.01 -8.80
C PHE A 354 -2.84 13.54 -7.51
N LEU A 355 -2.78 14.86 -7.41
CA LEU A 355 -2.46 15.59 -6.19
C LEU A 355 -3.22 16.90 -6.17
N ASP A 356 -3.64 17.32 -4.98
CA ASP A 356 -4.23 18.64 -4.80
C ASP A 356 -3.15 19.74 -4.74
N ARG A 357 -3.58 20.98 -4.84
CA ARG A 357 -2.69 22.15 -4.76
C ARG A 357 -1.87 22.17 -3.47
N ALA A 358 -2.49 21.86 -2.33
CA ALA A 358 -1.81 21.85 -1.03
C ALA A 358 -0.64 20.86 -1.00
N SER A 359 -0.80 19.68 -1.62
CA SER A 359 0.26 18.69 -1.77
C SER A 359 1.40 19.18 -2.66
N LEU A 360 1.09 19.82 -3.81
CA LEU A 360 2.12 20.38 -4.70
C LEU A 360 2.89 21.49 -4.00
N GLU A 361 2.20 22.46 -3.39
CA GLU A 361 2.83 23.55 -2.68
C GLU A 361 3.72 23.08 -1.51
N LEU A 362 3.30 22.02 -0.83
CA LEU A 362 4.12 21.38 0.21
C LEU A 362 5.43 20.82 -0.37
N VAL A 363 5.37 20.12 -1.50
CA VAL A 363 6.56 19.58 -2.18
C VAL A 363 7.50 20.70 -2.60
N LEU A 364 6.98 21.74 -3.23
CA LEU A 364 7.77 22.90 -3.68
C LEU A 364 8.45 23.64 -2.52
N ARG A 365 7.75 23.76 -1.39
CA ARG A 365 8.26 24.45 -0.18
C ARG A 365 9.30 23.62 0.58
N GLN A 366 9.08 22.31 0.71
CA GLN A 366 9.88 21.43 1.57
C GLN A 366 11.10 20.80 0.88
N LEU A 367 11.11 20.76 -0.45
CA LEU A 367 12.11 20.04 -1.21
C LEU A 367 12.87 20.99 -2.14
N THR A 368 14.06 21.41 -1.69
CA THR A 368 14.95 22.28 -2.47
C THR A 368 15.27 21.70 -3.86
N GLY A 369 15.36 22.57 -4.87
CA GLY A 369 15.62 22.19 -6.26
C GLY A 369 14.41 21.67 -7.03
N THR A 370 13.24 21.56 -6.41
CA THR A 370 11.97 21.22 -7.09
C THR A 370 11.37 22.49 -7.70
N LYS A 371 10.94 22.42 -8.96
CA LYS A 371 10.35 23.55 -9.69
C LYS A 371 8.91 23.24 -10.08
N ASP A 372 8.04 24.24 -10.01
CA ASP A 372 6.68 24.15 -10.54
C ASP A 372 6.75 24.10 -12.09
N PRO A 373 6.27 23.04 -12.74
CA PRO A 373 6.28 22.97 -14.19
C PRO A 373 5.18 23.81 -14.84
N LEU A 374 4.21 24.33 -14.07
CA LEU A 374 3.07 25.14 -14.54
C LEU A 374 2.91 26.42 -13.71
N PRO A 375 3.94 27.27 -13.60
CA PRO A 375 3.95 28.40 -12.65
C PRO A 375 2.86 29.45 -12.93
N HIS A 376 2.42 29.55 -14.18
CA HIS A 376 1.40 30.50 -14.63
C HIS A 376 -0.03 29.92 -14.66
N ALA A 377 -0.20 28.62 -14.41
CA ALA A 377 -1.48 27.94 -14.44
C ALA A 377 -1.82 27.27 -13.10
N LYS A 378 -2.12 28.11 -12.12
CA LYS A 378 -2.50 27.66 -10.78
C LYS A 378 -3.85 26.94 -10.80
N SER A 379 -3.83 25.61 -10.68
CA SER A 379 -5.03 24.75 -10.64
C SER A 379 -5.26 24.19 -9.24
N PRO A 380 -6.50 23.93 -8.84
CA PRO A 380 -6.79 23.28 -7.55
C PRO A 380 -6.32 21.84 -7.48
N PHE A 381 -6.22 21.16 -8.64
CA PHE A 381 -5.75 19.79 -8.78
C PHE A 381 -4.73 19.67 -9.90
N TYR A 382 -3.90 18.65 -9.78
CA TYR A 382 -2.93 18.27 -10.80
C TYR A 382 -2.99 16.77 -11.03
N VAL A 383 -2.69 16.35 -12.26
CA VAL A 383 -2.61 14.93 -12.63
C VAL A 383 -1.26 14.63 -13.25
N VAL A 384 -0.74 13.43 -12.96
CA VAL A 384 0.44 12.85 -13.58
C VAL A 384 -0.01 11.66 -14.40
N VAL A 385 0.25 11.68 -15.70
CA VAL A 385 -0.16 10.63 -16.63
C VAL A 385 1.06 10.02 -17.26
N GLU A 386 1.23 8.71 -17.11
CA GLU A 386 2.35 7.99 -17.73
C GLU A 386 1.84 7.07 -18.83
N VAL A 387 2.61 7.07 -19.93
CA VAL A 387 2.45 6.14 -21.04
C VAL A 387 3.72 5.31 -21.16
N ALA A 388 3.54 4.00 -21.35
CA ALA A 388 4.61 3.04 -21.56
C ALA A 388 4.38 2.25 -22.84
N GLU A 389 5.34 2.33 -23.76
CA GLU A 389 5.33 1.63 -25.04
C GLU A 389 6.12 0.33 -24.95
N THR A 390 5.48 -0.79 -25.23
CA THR A 390 6.10 -2.13 -25.28
C THR A 390 6.51 -2.53 -26.69
N GLU A 391 5.88 -1.94 -27.73
CA GLU A 391 6.14 -2.25 -29.13
C GLU A 391 6.75 -1.06 -29.86
N THR A 392 7.70 -1.35 -30.74
CA THR A 392 8.10 -0.45 -31.82
C THR A 392 7.05 -0.57 -32.91
N GLY A 393 6.32 0.49 -33.20
CA GLY A 393 5.32 0.48 -34.27
C GLY A 393 5.91 -0.01 -35.60
N GLY A 394 5.43 -1.17 -36.05
CA GLY A 394 5.74 -1.75 -37.35
C GLY A 394 6.96 -2.69 -37.37
N GLY A 395 6.78 -3.90 -36.90
CA GLY A 395 7.74 -5.00 -37.10
C GLY A 395 7.24 -6.21 -36.28
N HIS A 396 6.80 -7.25 -36.94
CA HIS A 396 6.66 -8.57 -36.34
C HIS A 396 7.98 -8.92 -35.65
N ALA A 397 7.92 -9.51 -34.46
CA ALA A 397 9.06 -10.26 -33.95
C ALA A 397 9.47 -11.22 -35.08
N PRO A 398 10.75 -11.33 -35.41
CA PRO A 398 11.17 -12.31 -36.42
C PRO A 398 10.69 -13.69 -35.92
N ASP A 399 10.01 -14.40 -36.81
CA ASP A 399 9.61 -15.79 -36.58
C ASP A 399 10.83 -16.57 -36.08
N PRO A 400 10.70 -17.42 -35.06
CA PRO A 400 11.81 -18.27 -34.60
C PRO A 400 12.46 -19.08 -35.74
N GLU A 401 11.70 -19.45 -36.75
CA GLU A 401 12.18 -20.16 -37.94
C GLU A 401 13.07 -19.29 -38.88
N THR A 402 13.03 -17.94 -38.74
CA THR A 402 13.87 -17.05 -39.55
C THR A 402 15.28 -16.87 -38.96
N ILE A 403 15.51 -17.32 -37.71
CA ILE A 403 16.81 -17.24 -37.02
C ILE A 403 17.78 -18.32 -37.50
N GLU A 404 17.29 -19.45 -38.02
CA GLU A 404 18.17 -20.56 -38.45
C GLU A 404 18.84 -20.38 -39.80
N ASN A 405 18.44 -19.40 -40.63
CA ASN A 405 18.93 -19.28 -42.00
C ASN A 405 19.80 -18.04 -42.32
N THR A 406 20.13 -17.19 -41.34
CA THR A 406 21.07 -16.09 -41.55
C THR A 406 22.46 -16.46 -41.02
N LYS A 407 23.33 -16.95 -41.87
CA LYS A 407 24.75 -17.23 -41.60
C LYS A 407 25.61 -15.97 -41.39
N ASN A 408 25.02 -14.81 -41.16
CA ASN A 408 25.74 -13.57 -40.82
C ASN A 408 25.25 -13.09 -39.47
N GLU A 409 26.01 -13.38 -38.41
CA GLU A 409 25.84 -12.70 -37.12
C GLU A 409 26.01 -11.19 -37.34
N PRO A 410 25.03 -10.34 -36.94
CA PRO A 410 25.20 -8.89 -37.06
C PRO A 410 26.34 -8.43 -36.16
N GLU A 411 27.22 -7.60 -36.68
CA GLU A 411 28.32 -6.95 -35.97
C GLU A 411 27.80 -6.35 -34.63
N PRO A 412 28.51 -6.48 -33.50
CA PRO A 412 28.08 -5.98 -32.19
C PRO A 412 27.68 -4.50 -32.16
N GLY A 413 28.22 -3.69 -33.05
CA GLY A 413 27.87 -2.27 -33.22
C GLY A 413 26.48 -2.02 -33.81
N ASP A 414 25.96 -2.90 -34.66
CA ASP A 414 24.68 -2.74 -35.35
C ASP A 414 23.49 -2.99 -34.37
N LEU A 415 23.58 -3.97 -33.50
CA LEU A 415 22.58 -4.25 -32.47
C LEU A 415 22.39 -3.09 -31.47
N SER A 416 23.46 -2.43 -31.04
CA SER A 416 23.40 -1.26 -30.17
C SER A 416 22.71 -0.07 -30.86
N THR A 417 23.01 0.16 -32.11
CA THR A 417 22.45 1.24 -32.92
C THR A 417 20.97 1.00 -33.22
N LYS A 418 20.58 -0.23 -33.57
CA LYS A 418 19.19 -0.66 -33.79
C LYS A 418 18.34 -0.49 -32.52
N LYS A 419 18.84 -0.93 -31.35
CA LYS A 419 18.19 -0.76 -30.06
C LYS A 419 18.00 0.72 -29.69
N LYS A 420 19.02 1.56 -29.89
CA LYS A 420 18.93 3.02 -29.66
C LYS A 420 17.87 3.66 -30.57
N LYS A 421 17.82 3.30 -31.85
CA LYS A 421 16.82 3.79 -32.82
C LYS A 421 15.40 3.39 -32.41
N GLN A 422 15.20 2.14 -31.98
CA GLN A 422 13.92 1.63 -31.49
C GLN A 422 13.45 2.39 -30.24
N THR A 423 14.32 2.56 -29.24
CA THR A 423 14.00 3.32 -28.01
C THR A 423 13.62 4.77 -28.33
N ARG A 424 14.34 5.42 -29.28
CA ARG A 424 14.03 6.80 -29.70
C ARG A 424 12.65 6.88 -30.39
N ALA A 425 12.34 5.92 -31.26
CA ALA A 425 11.02 5.85 -31.92
C ALA A 425 9.88 5.61 -30.92
N ALA A 426 10.05 4.69 -29.97
CA ALA A 426 9.08 4.41 -28.90
C ALA A 426 8.86 5.64 -28.00
N LEU A 427 9.93 6.35 -27.63
CA LEU A 427 9.82 7.59 -26.84
C LEU A 427 9.09 8.69 -27.61
N ALA A 428 9.35 8.85 -28.91
CA ALA A 428 8.63 9.79 -29.76
C ALA A 428 7.15 9.44 -29.88
N LYS A 429 6.80 8.14 -29.97
CA LYS A 429 5.42 7.64 -29.98
C LYS A 429 4.71 7.94 -28.65
N ALA A 430 5.33 7.61 -27.51
CA ALA A 430 4.80 7.92 -26.17
C ALA A 430 4.54 9.43 -26.01
N ARG A 431 5.48 10.26 -26.46
CA ARG A 431 5.35 11.73 -26.40
C ARG A 431 4.18 12.24 -27.24
N ARG A 432 4.04 11.73 -28.48
CA ARG A 432 2.90 12.10 -29.36
C ARG A 432 1.56 11.71 -28.74
N ARG A 433 1.44 10.49 -28.16
CA ARG A 433 0.22 10.04 -27.49
C ARG A 433 -0.16 10.94 -26.31
N LEU A 434 0.79 11.26 -25.44
CA LEU A 434 0.56 12.15 -24.29
C LEU A 434 0.19 13.56 -24.74
N ALA A 435 0.85 14.10 -25.77
CA ALA A 435 0.54 15.43 -26.29
C ALA A 435 -0.86 15.47 -26.92
N ALA A 436 -1.25 14.46 -27.69
CA ALA A 436 -2.59 14.35 -28.28
C ALA A 436 -3.67 14.24 -27.19
N PHE A 437 -3.46 13.36 -26.20
CA PHE A 437 -4.36 13.24 -25.04
C PHE A 437 -4.51 14.58 -24.30
N ALA A 438 -3.38 15.22 -23.94
CA ALA A 438 -3.40 16.47 -23.18
C ALA A 438 -4.04 17.63 -23.95
N THR A 439 -3.84 17.68 -25.29
CA THR A 439 -4.48 18.66 -26.17
C THR A 439 -6.00 18.45 -26.22
N ASP A 440 -6.47 17.20 -26.37
CA ASP A 440 -7.90 16.89 -26.37
C ASP A 440 -8.53 17.17 -25.00
N ALA A 441 -7.86 16.78 -23.91
CA ALA A 441 -8.29 17.08 -22.55
C ALA A 441 -8.42 18.60 -22.31
N LYS A 442 -7.46 19.40 -22.82
CA LYS A 442 -7.51 20.88 -22.72
C LYS A 442 -8.67 21.46 -23.56
N ARG A 443 -8.87 20.98 -24.77
CA ARG A 443 -9.98 21.40 -25.64
C ARG A 443 -11.34 21.13 -24.99
N ARG A 444 -11.48 20.04 -24.23
CA ARG A 444 -12.69 19.68 -23.46
C ARG A 444 -12.82 20.41 -22.12
N GLY A 445 -11.86 21.26 -21.75
CA GLY A 445 -11.86 21.96 -20.47
C GLY A 445 -11.55 21.08 -19.26
N LEU A 446 -11.03 19.85 -19.48
CA LEU A 446 -10.70 18.90 -18.42
C LEU A 446 -9.35 19.23 -17.76
N VAL A 447 -8.44 19.86 -18.50
CA VAL A 447 -7.18 20.39 -17.99
C VAL A 447 -6.97 21.85 -18.42
N THR A 448 -6.35 22.64 -17.58
CA THR A 448 -6.11 24.08 -17.80
C THR A 448 -4.82 24.32 -18.57
N ALA A 449 -3.77 23.60 -18.19
CA ALA A 449 -2.45 23.62 -18.80
C ALA A 449 -1.78 22.25 -18.63
N PHE A 450 -0.77 21.97 -19.46
CA PHE A 450 0.00 20.75 -19.37
C PHE A 450 1.43 20.92 -19.85
N VAL A 451 2.30 20.00 -19.41
CA VAL A 451 3.66 19.83 -19.88
C VAL A 451 3.93 18.34 -20.09
N VAL A 452 4.62 17.98 -21.18
CA VAL A 452 5.04 16.60 -21.47
C VAL A 452 6.55 16.50 -21.31
N GLY A 453 7.04 15.41 -20.72
CA GLY A 453 8.44 15.17 -20.50
C GLY A 453 9.26 15.29 -21.79
N ALA A 454 10.22 16.21 -21.83
CA ALA A 454 11.10 16.42 -22.98
C ALA A 454 12.15 15.33 -23.13
N ASN A 455 12.58 14.76 -22.01
CA ASN A 455 13.56 13.66 -21.92
C ASN A 455 13.33 12.90 -20.59
N ALA A 456 14.10 11.84 -20.36
CA ALA A 456 13.96 11.00 -19.15
C ALA A 456 14.17 11.79 -17.84
N LYS A 457 15.15 12.71 -17.80
CA LYS A 457 15.38 13.56 -16.62
C LYS A 457 14.19 14.46 -16.33
N HIS A 458 13.59 15.07 -17.36
CA HIS A 458 12.39 15.89 -17.21
C HIS A 458 11.17 15.05 -16.79
N ALA A 459 10.96 13.87 -17.39
CA ALA A 459 9.90 12.95 -17.00
C ALA A 459 10.02 12.52 -15.53
N SER A 460 11.24 12.19 -15.09
CA SER A 460 11.51 11.89 -13.67
C SER A 460 11.24 13.08 -12.74
N ALA A 461 11.58 14.30 -13.17
CA ALA A 461 11.28 15.50 -12.40
C ALA A 461 9.78 15.73 -12.22
N LEU A 462 8.96 15.46 -13.25
CA LEU A 462 7.50 15.53 -13.19
C LEU A 462 6.92 14.48 -12.23
N TRP A 463 7.43 13.24 -12.28
CA TRP A 463 7.06 12.18 -11.34
C TRP A 463 7.38 12.55 -9.91
N ASN A 464 8.55 13.12 -9.64
CA ASN A 464 8.99 13.51 -8.30
C ASN A 464 8.02 14.48 -7.59
N LEU A 465 7.23 15.27 -8.33
CA LEU A 465 6.21 16.13 -7.74
C LEU A 465 5.13 15.32 -7.02
N ARG A 466 4.81 14.13 -7.52
CA ARG A 466 3.81 13.24 -6.90
C ARG A 466 4.44 12.26 -5.89
N GLU A 467 5.52 11.60 -6.26
CA GLU A 467 6.13 10.57 -5.41
C GLU A 467 6.71 11.13 -4.11
N ARG A 468 7.26 12.34 -4.16
CA ARG A 468 7.93 12.94 -3.00
C ARG A 468 6.99 13.66 -2.04
N VAL A 469 5.67 13.63 -2.23
CA VAL A 469 4.70 14.20 -1.27
C VAL A 469 4.88 13.57 0.12
N SER A 470 5.04 12.26 0.22
CA SER A 470 5.28 11.57 1.50
C SER A 470 6.55 12.05 2.22
N LEU A 471 7.62 12.35 1.46
CA LEU A 471 8.86 12.90 2.01
C LEU A 471 8.68 14.36 2.47
N ALA A 472 7.95 15.15 1.69
CA ALA A 472 7.63 16.54 2.05
C ALA A 472 6.78 16.61 3.33
N LEU A 473 5.80 15.73 3.48
CA LEU A 473 5.00 15.57 4.69
C LEU A 473 5.87 15.25 5.92
N LYS A 474 6.82 14.30 5.78
CA LYS A 474 7.74 13.95 6.86
C LYS A 474 8.60 15.13 7.31
N ARG A 475 9.00 16.00 6.38
CA ARG A 475 9.77 17.23 6.70
C ARG A 475 8.92 18.33 7.32
N ALA A 476 7.64 18.39 7.00
CA ALA A 476 6.71 19.39 7.52
C ALA A 476 6.31 19.16 8.98
N GLY A 477 6.49 17.94 9.52
CA GLY A 477 6.16 17.61 10.91
C GLY A 477 5.44 16.29 11.07
N ALA A 478 4.63 16.18 12.13
CA ALA A 478 3.80 14.99 12.35
C ALA A 478 2.73 14.86 11.27
N THR A 479 2.48 13.63 10.84
CA THR A 479 1.50 13.35 9.79
C THR A 479 0.58 12.20 10.19
N TYR A 480 -0.72 12.45 10.21
CA TYR A 480 -1.78 11.44 10.31
C TYR A 480 -2.08 10.98 8.88
N LYS A 481 -1.83 9.71 8.58
CA LYS A 481 -1.89 9.15 7.22
C LYS A 481 -3.02 8.14 7.14
N TYR A 482 -3.89 8.35 6.18
CA TYR A 482 -5.00 7.45 5.85
C TYR A 482 -4.86 7.01 4.39
N ASP A 483 -4.91 5.71 4.19
CA ASP A 483 -4.81 5.04 2.91
C ASP A 483 -6.15 4.37 2.65
N LEU A 484 -6.98 5.02 1.84
CA LEU A 484 -8.39 4.69 1.66
C LEU A 484 -8.66 4.26 0.22
N SER A 485 -9.51 3.26 0.04
CA SER A 485 -10.12 3.01 -1.26
C SER A 485 -11.58 3.46 -1.23
N LEU A 486 -11.94 4.35 -2.15
CA LEU A 486 -13.25 5.00 -2.20
C LEU A 486 -13.78 5.02 -3.64
N PRO A 487 -15.11 5.15 -3.85
CA PRO A 487 -15.65 5.39 -5.18
C PRO A 487 -14.99 6.62 -5.81
N THR A 488 -14.38 6.44 -6.98
CA THR A 488 -13.52 7.44 -7.63
C THR A 488 -14.19 8.80 -7.81
N GLU A 489 -15.50 8.83 -8.09
CA GLU A 489 -16.25 10.08 -8.33
C GLU A 489 -16.28 11.00 -7.10
N THR A 490 -16.36 10.44 -5.92
CA THR A 490 -16.60 11.13 -4.64
C THR A 490 -15.46 11.00 -3.66
N MET A 491 -14.35 10.37 -4.05
CA MET A 491 -13.28 10.08 -3.10
C MET A 491 -12.64 11.35 -2.50
N TYR A 492 -12.63 12.47 -3.23
CA TYR A 492 -12.06 13.72 -2.72
C TYR A 492 -12.99 14.44 -1.74
N ASP A 493 -14.27 14.12 -1.70
CA ASP A 493 -15.25 14.68 -0.76
C ASP A 493 -14.85 14.38 0.69
N ALA A 494 -14.17 13.26 0.94
CA ALA A 494 -13.57 12.93 2.25
C ALA A 494 -12.55 13.99 2.71
N VAL A 495 -11.73 14.49 1.77
CA VAL A 495 -10.73 15.54 2.05
C VAL A 495 -11.42 16.86 2.37
N GLU A 496 -12.42 17.24 1.58
CA GLU A 496 -13.16 18.51 1.78
C GLU A 496 -13.97 18.48 3.09
N ALA A 497 -14.62 17.36 3.39
CA ALA A 497 -15.35 17.18 4.64
C ALA A 497 -14.41 17.30 5.87
N LEU A 498 -13.24 16.66 5.81
CA LEU A 498 -12.26 16.80 6.90
C LEU A 498 -11.68 18.21 7.00
N ARG A 499 -11.45 18.88 5.86
CA ARG A 499 -11.06 20.31 5.84
C ARG A 499 -12.10 21.20 6.49
N ALA A 500 -13.38 20.97 6.19
CA ALA A 500 -14.48 21.71 6.81
C ALA A 500 -14.50 21.52 8.32
N ARG A 501 -14.31 20.27 8.79
CA ARG A 501 -14.25 19.93 10.22
C ARG A 501 -13.08 20.61 10.95
N VAL A 502 -11.87 20.60 10.35
CA VAL A 502 -10.70 21.30 10.91
C VAL A 502 -10.92 22.82 10.91
N ARG A 503 -11.53 23.40 9.84
CA ARG A 503 -11.87 24.82 9.78
C ARG A 503 -12.90 25.24 10.84
N ALA A 504 -13.90 24.40 11.10
CA ALA A 504 -14.87 24.64 12.16
C ALA A 504 -14.18 24.75 13.53
N LYS A 505 -13.28 23.77 13.83
CA LYS A 505 -12.53 23.76 15.09
C LYS A 505 -11.63 24.99 15.27
N ARG A 506 -11.03 25.51 14.18
CA ARG A 506 -10.29 26.78 14.21
C ARG A 506 -11.15 27.97 14.64
N LYS A 507 -12.43 28.02 14.22
CA LYS A 507 -13.35 29.14 14.54
C LYS A 507 -13.89 29.09 15.97
N GLU A 508 -13.96 27.88 16.56
CA GLU A 508 -14.39 27.68 17.95
C GLU A 508 -13.38 28.24 18.98
N GLY A 509 -12.22 28.67 18.52
CA GLY A 509 -11.14 29.20 19.35
C GLY A 509 -10.03 28.17 19.53
N SER A 510 -8.83 28.66 19.76
CA SER A 510 -7.66 27.82 20.02
C SER A 510 -7.85 27.08 21.34
N ASP A 511 -7.68 25.77 21.37
CA ASP A 511 -7.24 25.07 22.55
C ASP A 511 -5.93 25.76 22.97
N GLU A 512 -5.82 26.30 24.18
CA GLU A 512 -4.63 27.05 24.65
C GLU A 512 -3.30 26.28 24.41
N CYS A 513 -3.42 24.97 24.18
CA CYS A 513 -2.28 24.05 23.99
C CYS A 513 -2.02 23.65 22.53
N PHE A 514 -2.88 23.97 21.54
CA PHE A 514 -2.70 23.49 20.16
C PHE A 514 -3.24 24.42 19.09
N ASP A 515 -2.36 24.84 18.17
CA ASP A 515 -2.70 25.68 17.03
C ASP A 515 -3.29 24.88 15.86
N TYR A 516 -4.62 24.79 15.80
CA TYR A 516 -5.35 24.24 14.65
C TYR A 516 -5.14 25.07 13.37
N GLY A 517 -4.64 26.31 13.47
CA GLY A 517 -4.32 27.20 12.36
C GLY A 517 -3.21 26.64 11.47
N SER A 518 -2.23 25.99 12.06
CA SER A 518 -1.09 25.38 11.37
C SER A 518 -1.40 24.03 10.73
N VAL A 519 -2.54 23.38 11.05
CA VAL A 519 -2.92 22.06 10.52
C VAL A 519 -3.33 22.18 9.05
N SER A 520 -2.79 21.30 8.22
CA SER A 520 -3.11 21.19 6.80
C SER A 520 -3.67 19.83 6.47
N VAL A 521 -4.81 19.80 5.75
CA VAL A 521 -5.43 18.57 5.22
C VAL A 521 -5.21 18.53 3.71
N MET A 522 -4.67 17.45 3.21
CA MET A 522 -4.34 17.29 1.79
C MET A 522 -4.63 15.88 1.28
N GLY A 523 -4.95 15.80 -0.01
CA GLY A 523 -5.27 14.55 -0.70
C GLY A 523 -4.46 14.39 -1.98
N TYR A 524 -3.89 13.22 -2.15
CA TYR A 524 -3.25 12.77 -3.37
C TYR A 524 -3.43 11.25 -3.49
N GLY A 525 -3.15 10.66 -4.64
CA GLY A 525 -3.29 9.21 -4.75
C GLY A 525 -3.36 8.71 -6.18
N HIS A 526 -3.73 7.43 -6.27
CA HIS A 526 -3.83 6.67 -7.51
C HIS A 526 -5.26 6.82 -8.04
N LEU A 527 -5.49 7.84 -8.89
CA LEU A 527 -6.84 8.11 -9.43
C LEU A 527 -7.35 6.96 -10.31
N GLY A 528 -6.41 6.24 -10.93
CA GLY A 528 -6.71 5.12 -11.82
C GLY A 528 -7.45 3.96 -11.16
N ASP A 529 -7.30 3.78 -9.84
CA ASP A 529 -7.83 2.64 -9.07
C ASP A 529 -8.65 3.04 -7.83
N GLY A 530 -8.86 4.35 -7.59
CA GLY A 530 -9.68 4.83 -6.48
C GLY A 530 -8.99 4.85 -5.12
N ASN A 531 -7.64 4.86 -5.08
CA ASN A 531 -6.88 4.95 -3.85
C ASN A 531 -6.58 6.41 -3.49
N LEU A 532 -7.03 6.83 -2.33
CA LEU A 532 -6.81 8.14 -1.73
C LEU A 532 -5.83 8.06 -0.57
N HIS A 533 -4.72 8.78 -0.67
CA HIS A 533 -3.86 9.09 0.47
C HIS A 533 -4.32 10.41 1.09
N LEU A 534 -5.19 10.33 2.09
CA LEU A 534 -5.62 11.47 2.88
C LEU A 534 -4.63 11.71 4.01
N ASN A 535 -4.09 12.92 4.11
CA ASN A 535 -3.07 13.25 5.10
C ASN A 535 -3.44 14.52 5.87
N VAL A 536 -3.20 14.48 7.18
CA VAL A 536 -3.30 15.65 8.05
C VAL A 536 -1.90 15.95 8.57
N SER A 537 -1.34 17.09 8.16
CA SER A 537 -0.01 17.54 8.58
C SER A 537 -0.12 18.50 9.74
N SER A 538 0.65 18.27 10.80
CA SER A 538 0.70 19.07 12.02
C SER A 538 2.16 19.44 12.35
N PRO A 539 2.60 20.67 12.06
CA PRO A 539 3.94 21.13 12.41
C PRO A 539 4.21 21.07 13.92
N GLY A 540 3.19 21.29 14.75
CA GLY A 540 3.26 21.23 16.21
C GLY A 540 3.40 19.84 16.82
N GLY A 541 3.50 18.78 16.01
CA GLY A 541 3.61 17.40 16.49
C GLY A 541 2.28 16.65 16.50
N TYR A 542 2.28 15.46 17.11
CA TYR A 542 1.07 14.69 17.32
C TYR A 542 0.29 15.22 18.53
N HIS A 543 -1.01 15.39 18.36
CA HIS A 543 -1.90 15.92 19.39
C HIS A 543 -3.16 15.09 19.52
N ALA A 544 -3.55 14.74 20.77
CA ALA A 544 -4.72 13.88 21.04
C ALA A 544 -6.04 14.51 20.57
N GLY A 545 -6.22 15.82 20.77
CA GLY A 545 -7.41 16.55 20.31
C GLY A 545 -7.53 16.55 18.79
N LEU A 546 -6.42 16.68 18.05
CA LEU A 546 -6.42 16.56 16.59
C LEU A 546 -6.73 15.12 16.15
N LEU A 547 -6.18 14.11 16.82
CA LEU A 547 -6.51 12.71 16.54
C LEU A 547 -8.01 12.46 16.74
N SER A 548 -8.59 12.91 17.86
CA SER A 548 -10.03 12.76 18.15
C SER A 548 -10.93 13.54 17.18
N LEU A 549 -10.42 14.60 16.55
CA LEU A 549 -11.13 15.33 15.51
C LEU A 549 -11.15 14.54 14.18
N VAL A 550 -10.07 13.81 13.88
CA VAL A 550 -9.87 13.06 12.63
C VAL A 550 -10.44 11.66 12.73
N GLU A 551 -10.23 10.97 13.85
CA GLU A 551 -10.75 9.63 14.12
C GLU A 551 -11.86 9.69 15.20
N PRO A 552 -12.98 8.95 15.05
CA PRO A 552 -13.26 7.97 14.00
C PRO A 552 -13.80 8.53 12.67
N PHE A 553 -13.96 9.85 12.53
CA PHE A 553 -14.63 10.51 11.41
C PHE A 553 -14.19 9.96 10.04
N VAL A 554 -12.86 9.82 9.79
CA VAL A 554 -12.35 9.33 8.50
C VAL A 554 -12.81 7.88 8.23
N TYR A 555 -12.87 7.04 9.25
CA TYR A 555 -13.32 5.65 9.12
C TYR A 555 -14.83 5.55 8.93
N GLU A 556 -15.60 6.35 9.66
CA GLU A 556 -17.06 6.46 9.50
C GLU A 556 -17.43 6.95 8.11
N TRP A 557 -16.74 7.99 7.60
CA TRP A 557 -16.90 8.46 6.21
C TRP A 557 -16.63 7.35 5.21
N THR A 558 -15.52 6.62 5.40
CA THR A 558 -15.14 5.51 4.53
C THR A 558 -16.19 4.41 4.52
N ALA A 559 -16.72 4.04 5.68
CA ALA A 559 -17.78 3.04 5.81
C ALA A 559 -19.07 3.50 5.13
N ALA A 560 -19.49 4.76 5.32
CA ALA A 560 -20.67 5.33 4.68
C ALA A 560 -20.57 5.32 3.15
N ALA A 561 -19.36 5.56 2.62
CA ALA A 561 -19.05 5.46 1.20
C ALA A 561 -18.85 4.02 0.70
N LYS A 562 -19.06 2.99 1.54
CA LYS A 562 -18.79 1.56 1.25
C LYS A 562 -17.34 1.33 0.78
N GLY A 563 -16.40 2.11 1.29
CA GLY A 563 -14.99 2.07 0.96
C GLY A 563 -14.18 1.08 1.82
N SER A 564 -12.87 1.10 1.62
CA SER A 564 -11.91 0.34 2.43
C SER A 564 -11.01 1.28 3.24
N VAL A 565 -10.84 0.97 4.52
CA VAL A 565 -9.92 1.70 5.43
C VAL A 565 -8.45 1.40 5.17
N SER A 566 -8.17 0.47 4.25
CA SER A 566 -6.83 0.18 3.77
C SER A 566 -6.88 -0.22 2.30
N ALA A 567 -6.38 0.65 1.42
CA ALA A 567 -6.33 0.38 -0.01
C ALA A 567 -5.15 -0.56 -0.35
N GLU A 568 -3.93 -0.21 0.11
CA GLU A 568 -2.70 -0.95 -0.24
C GLU A 568 -1.76 -1.22 0.94
N HIS A 569 -1.82 -0.43 2.04
CA HIS A 569 -0.84 -0.53 3.13
C HIS A 569 -1.03 -1.74 4.05
N GLY A 570 -2.15 -2.44 3.95
CA GLY A 570 -2.55 -3.49 4.88
C GLY A 570 -3.21 -2.96 6.16
N VAL A 571 -3.52 -3.86 7.06
CA VAL A 571 -4.20 -3.60 8.33
C VAL A 571 -3.19 -3.50 9.47
N GLY A 572 -2.28 -4.47 9.56
CA GLY A 572 -1.24 -4.58 10.58
C GLY A 572 -1.77 -4.49 12.00
N ALA A 573 -0.98 -3.88 12.87
CA ALA A 573 -1.38 -3.50 14.22
C ALA A 573 -2.21 -2.21 14.24
N MET A 574 -1.99 -1.31 13.26
CA MET A 574 -2.57 0.04 13.23
C MET A 574 -4.08 0.05 13.03
N LYS A 575 -4.58 -0.74 12.08
CA LYS A 575 -5.98 -0.69 11.64
C LYS A 575 -6.77 -1.94 12.07
N ARG A 576 -6.21 -2.76 12.96
CA ARG A 576 -6.83 -4.00 13.43
C ARG A 576 -8.24 -3.78 13.97
N ASP A 577 -8.40 -2.80 14.84
CA ASP A 577 -9.68 -2.49 15.49
C ASP A 577 -10.63 -1.67 14.58
N GLN A 578 -10.13 -1.26 13.39
CA GLN A 578 -10.88 -0.52 12.36
C GLN A 578 -11.44 -1.44 11.26
N LEU A 579 -11.18 -2.74 11.33
CA LEU A 579 -11.57 -3.70 10.29
C LEU A 579 -13.09 -3.72 10.05
N SER A 580 -13.88 -3.51 11.10
CA SER A 580 -15.36 -3.48 11.05
C SER A 580 -15.93 -2.32 10.23
N TYR A 581 -15.18 -1.26 9.98
CA TYR A 581 -15.61 -0.19 9.06
C TYR A 581 -15.62 -0.61 7.57
N SER A 582 -14.93 -1.70 7.23
CA SER A 582 -14.85 -2.19 5.84
C SER A 582 -15.35 -3.63 5.67
N LYS A 583 -15.52 -4.38 6.74
CA LYS A 583 -15.91 -5.79 6.71
C LYS A 583 -17.08 -6.04 7.65
N PRO A 584 -18.15 -6.75 7.20
CA PRO A 584 -19.22 -7.16 8.10
C PRO A 584 -18.73 -8.17 9.13
N SER A 585 -19.45 -8.29 10.24
CA SER A 585 -19.13 -9.19 11.35
C SER A 585 -18.95 -10.64 10.91
N GLU A 586 -19.82 -11.10 10.02
CA GLU A 586 -19.81 -12.47 9.48
C GLU A 586 -18.54 -12.78 8.72
N ALA A 587 -18.04 -11.81 7.92
CA ALA A 587 -16.76 -11.97 7.22
C ALA A 587 -15.58 -12.01 8.21
N ILE A 588 -15.63 -11.21 9.29
CA ILE A 588 -14.59 -11.22 10.33
C ILE A 588 -14.60 -12.57 11.07
N GLU A 589 -15.77 -13.14 11.36
CA GLU A 589 -15.87 -14.46 12.01
C GLU A 589 -15.34 -15.58 11.08
N ILE A 590 -15.64 -15.54 9.78
CA ILE A 590 -15.06 -16.48 8.81
C ILE A 590 -13.52 -16.35 8.77
N MET A 591 -12.97 -15.13 8.74
CA MET A 591 -11.52 -14.91 8.83
C MET A 591 -10.92 -15.50 10.10
N ARG A 592 -11.61 -15.41 11.25
CA ARG A 592 -11.21 -16.04 12.51
C ARG A 592 -11.25 -17.57 12.42
N GLY A 593 -12.26 -18.13 11.76
CA GLY A 593 -12.36 -19.57 11.50
C GLY A 593 -11.18 -20.07 10.68
N VAL A 594 -10.84 -19.37 9.57
CA VAL A 594 -9.67 -19.69 8.74
C VAL A 594 -8.37 -19.58 9.56
N LYS A 595 -8.21 -18.54 10.36
CA LYS A 595 -7.04 -18.38 11.25
C LYS A 595 -6.94 -19.54 12.23
N ALA A 596 -8.03 -19.91 12.90
CA ALA A 596 -8.05 -21.00 13.87
C ALA A 596 -7.78 -22.37 13.22
N MET A 597 -8.18 -22.58 11.96
CA MET A 597 -7.90 -23.81 11.21
C MET A 597 -6.41 -23.93 10.84
N LEU A 598 -5.76 -22.85 10.39
CA LEU A 598 -4.38 -22.86 9.91
C LEU A 598 -3.35 -22.59 11.00
N ASP A 599 -3.75 -21.95 12.07
CA ASP A 599 -2.92 -21.60 13.23
C ASP A 599 -3.73 -21.70 14.55
N PRO A 600 -4.02 -22.92 15.00
CA PRO A 600 -4.87 -23.15 16.17
C PRO A 600 -4.34 -22.52 17.47
N LYS A 601 -3.03 -22.42 17.62
CA LYS A 601 -2.37 -21.79 18.78
C LYS A 601 -2.24 -20.27 18.65
N GLY A 602 -2.55 -19.70 17.47
CA GLY A 602 -2.49 -18.26 17.22
C GLY A 602 -1.08 -17.67 17.24
N ILE A 603 -0.05 -18.48 17.01
CA ILE A 603 1.35 -18.04 17.14
C ILE A 603 1.82 -17.12 16.02
N LEU A 604 1.24 -17.23 14.80
CA LEU A 604 1.67 -16.45 13.63
C LEU A 604 1.12 -15.03 13.67
N ASN A 605 2.02 -14.09 13.73
CA ASN A 605 1.80 -12.65 13.67
C ASN A 605 0.63 -12.18 14.56
N PRO A 606 0.62 -12.54 15.86
CA PRO A 606 -0.49 -12.23 16.76
C PRO A 606 -0.67 -10.71 16.87
N TYR A 607 -1.85 -10.31 17.36
CA TYR A 607 -2.26 -8.91 17.60
C TYR A 607 -2.41 -8.05 16.33
N LYS A 608 -2.41 -8.63 15.13
CA LYS A 608 -2.49 -7.93 13.85
C LYS A 608 -3.65 -8.45 13.01
N VAL A 609 -4.12 -7.64 12.10
CA VAL A 609 -5.19 -7.91 11.13
C VAL A 609 -6.56 -8.10 11.78
N LEU A 610 -6.72 -9.09 12.65
CA LEU A 610 -8.02 -9.41 13.28
C LEU A 610 -8.18 -8.71 14.64
N PRO A 611 -9.29 -8.00 14.87
CA PRO A 611 -9.58 -7.38 16.16
C PRO A 611 -9.73 -8.44 17.26
N ALA A 612 -9.43 -8.07 18.51
CA ALA A 612 -9.71 -8.92 19.66
C ALA A 612 -11.21 -9.29 19.71
N ARG A 613 -11.54 -10.49 20.20
CA ARG A 613 -12.94 -10.81 20.47
C ARG A 613 -13.44 -9.85 21.56
N LYS A 614 -14.54 -9.16 21.30
CA LYS A 614 -15.26 -8.50 22.37
C LYS A 614 -15.78 -9.60 23.28
N THR A 615 -15.36 -9.61 24.52
CA THR A 615 -15.95 -10.48 25.55
C THR A 615 -17.35 -9.95 25.86
N THR A 616 -18.36 -10.38 25.09
CA THR A 616 -19.72 -10.39 25.55
C THR A 616 -19.84 -11.62 26.44
N PRO A 617 -20.40 -11.52 27.63
CA PRO A 617 -20.72 -12.71 28.42
C PRO A 617 -21.74 -13.55 27.66
N ASP A 618 -21.41 -14.81 27.46
CA ASP A 618 -22.27 -15.93 27.08
C ASP A 618 -23.22 -15.80 25.86
N HIS A 619 -22.73 -16.24 24.71
CA HIS A 619 -23.55 -17.05 23.81
C HIS A 619 -22.93 -18.47 23.74
N PRO A 620 -23.72 -19.55 23.93
CA PRO A 620 -23.24 -20.91 23.91
C PRO A 620 -22.69 -21.22 22.52
N ARG A 621 -21.54 -21.89 22.50
CA ARG A 621 -20.86 -22.38 21.29
C ARG A 621 -21.85 -23.17 20.43
N ALA A 622 -22.25 -22.64 19.28
CA ALA A 622 -22.75 -23.47 18.20
C ALA A 622 -21.59 -24.38 17.75
N ARG A 623 -21.71 -25.67 18.01
CA ARG A 623 -20.86 -26.70 17.42
C ARG A 623 -21.26 -26.81 15.94
N LEU A 624 -20.36 -26.44 15.05
CA LEU A 624 -20.39 -26.84 13.65
C LEU A 624 -19.83 -28.24 13.53
#